data_0a017e5b632ec0f19604f8f4365b390f
#
_entry.id   0a017e5b632ec0f19604f8f4365b390f
#
_cell.length_a   1.000
_cell.length_b   1.000
_cell.length_c   1.000
_cell.angle_alpha   90.00
_cell.angle_beta   90.00
_cell.angle_gamma   90.00
#
_symmetry.space_group_name_H-M   'P 1'
#
loop_
_entity.id
_entity.type
_entity.pdbx_description
1 polymer ?
#
loop_
_entity_poly.entity_id
_entity_poly.type
_entity_poly.pdbx_seq_one_letter_code
_entity_poly.pdbx_strand_id
1 'polypeptide(L)'
;MSITNGYCTQNELKAFVGIPNDDSQDNDLLDDAINAASRQIDTFCGRYFYADGSASARKFFTNDPYRLRVDDISTTTGLVVKYDDDDDGTYEVTVA
;
A
#
# COMPACT_ATOMS: atom_id res chain seq x y z
N MET A 1 -14.78 15.52 0.97
CA MET A 1 -13.83 14.54 0.43
C MET A 1 -13.48 13.53 1.49
N SER A 2 -13.31 12.27 1.13
CA SER A 2 -12.99 11.23 2.11
C SER A 2 -11.49 10.91 2.08
N ILE A 3 -10.99 10.36 3.19
CA ILE A 3 -9.61 9.92 3.30
C ILE A 3 -9.48 8.54 2.65
N THR A 4 -8.53 8.40 1.73
CA THR A 4 -8.23 7.14 1.07
C THR A 4 -6.83 6.69 1.46
N ASN A 5 -6.74 5.58 2.19
CA ASN A 5 -5.46 5.02 2.67
C ASN A 5 -4.59 6.07 3.37
N GLY A 6 -5.23 6.90 4.20
CA GLY A 6 -4.53 7.93 4.94
C GLY A 6 -3.73 7.36 6.10
N TYR A 7 -2.63 8.01 6.43
CA TYR A 7 -1.72 7.57 7.51
C TYR A 7 -2.03 8.24 8.85
N CYS A 8 -3.03 9.09 8.87
CA CYS A 8 -3.60 9.58 10.13
C CYS A 8 -5.10 9.83 9.94
N THR A 9 -5.81 10.03 11.04
CA THR A 9 -7.23 10.38 10.99
C THR A 9 -7.42 11.88 10.98
N GLN A 10 -8.63 12.32 10.60
CA GLN A 10 -9.00 13.73 10.65
C GLN A 10 -8.93 14.27 12.07
N ASN A 11 -9.39 13.48 13.05
CA ASN A 11 -9.35 13.89 14.46
C ASN A 11 -7.92 14.04 14.97
N GLU A 12 -7.03 13.16 14.56
CA GLU A 12 -5.61 13.26 14.92
C GLU A 12 -4.98 14.52 14.37
N LEU A 13 -5.29 14.87 13.13
CA LEU A 13 -4.77 16.10 12.53
C LEU A 13 -5.33 17.34 13.22
N LYS A 14 -6.64 17.34 13.52
CA LYS A 14 -7.26 18.44 14.25
C LYS A 14 -6.61 18.67 15.61
N ALA A 15 -6.34 17.58 16.33
CA ALA A 15 -5.69 17.67 17.63
C ALA A 15 -4.28 18.27 17.51
N PHE A 16 -3.55 17.91 16.47
CA PHE A 16 -2.20 18.41 16.24
C PHE A 16 -2.17 19.92 15.94
N VAL A 17 -3.09 20.39 15.10
CA VAL A 17 -3.14 21.80 14.69
C VAL A 17 -3.97 22.69 15.61
N GLY A 18 -4.65 22.11 16.61
CA GLY A 18 -5.44 22.85 17.58
C GLY A 18 -6.86 23.20 17.14
N ILE A 19 -7.43 22.46 16.20
CA ILE A 19 -8.82 22.64 15.74
C ILE A 19 -9.74 21.75 16.60
N PRO A 20 -10.85 22.30 17.17
CA PRO A 20 -11.81 21.48 17.89
C PRO A 20 -12.46 20.41 17.00
N ASN A 21 -12.71 19.23 17.56
CA ASN A 21 -13.29 18.11 16.80
C ASN A 21 -14.70 18.41 16.27
N ASP A 22 -15.44 19.28 16.90
CA ASP A 22 -16.79 19.67 16.47
C ASP A 22 -16.79 20.77 15.41
N ASP A 23 -15.63 21.33 15.07
CA ASP A 23 -15.48 22.29 13.98
C ASP A 23 -15.37 21.52 12.67
N SER A 24 -16.43 21.58 11.85
CA SER A 24 -16.50 20.84 10.58
C SER A 24 -16.28 21.74 9.36
N GLN A 25 -15.91 22.99 9.56
CA GLN A 25 -15.84 23.98 8.49
C GLN A 25 -14.81 23.65 7.42
N ASP A 26 -13.66 23.09 7.83
CA ASP A 26 -12.55 22.78 6.94
C ASP A 26 -12.31 21.28 6.79
N ASN A 27 -13.30 20.43 7.09
CA ASN A 27 -13.12 18.97 7.06
C ASN A 27 -12.65 18.47 5.69
N ASP A 28 -13.23 18.96 4.61
CA ASP A 28 -12.82 18.54 3.26
C ASP A 28 -11.38 18.92 2.94
N LEU A 29 -10.96 20.12 3.35
CA LEU A 29 -9.58 20.57 3.17
C LEU A 29 -8.60 19.71 4.00
N LEU A 30 -8.99 19.32 5.21
CA LEU A 30 -8.20 18.46 6.06
C LEU A 30 -8.05 17.07 5.45
N ASP A 31 -9.13 16.52 4.92
CA ASP A 31 -9.09 15.22 4.24
C ASP A 31 -8.17 15.26 3.01
N ASP A 32 -8.25 16.31 2.22
CA ASP A 32 -7.36 16.50 1.07
C ASP A 32 -5.91 16.60 1.50
N ALA A 33 -5.64 17.32 2.58
CA ALA A 33 -4.28 17.44 3.10
C ALA A 33 -3.72 16.09 3.57
N ILE A 34 -4.54 15.27 4.24
CA ILE A 34 -4.16 13.94 4.69
C ILE A 34 -3.85 13.05 3.49
N ASN A 35 -4.70 13.06 2.47
CA ASN A 35 -4.49 12.26 1.26
C ASN A 35 -3.21 12.69 0.54
N ALA A 36 -3.00 13.99 0.37
CA ALA A 36 -1.82 14.50 -0.31
C ALA A 36 -0.54 14.15 0.45
N ALA A 37 -0.52 14.35 1.76
CA ALA A 37 0.65 14.04 2.59
C ALA A 37 0.95 12.53 2.58
N SER A 38 -0.09 11.70 2.64
CA SER A 38 0.07 10.24 2.61
C SER A 38 0.73 9.80 1.30
N ARG A 39 0.28 10.34 0.17
CA ARG A 39 0.87 9.99 -1.14
C ARG A 39 2.28 10.55 -1.30
N GLN A 40 2.59 11.70 -0.70
CA GLN A 40 3.95 12.22 -0.68
C GLN A 40 4.90 11.31 0.10
N ILE A 41 4.45 10.78 1.22
CA ILE A 41 5.22 9.79 1.99
C ILE A 41 5.50 8.56 1.14
N ASP A 42 4.49 8.02 0.44
CA ASP A 42 4.65 6.88 -0.45
C ASP A 42 5.71 7.15 -1.52
N THR A 43 5.65 8.31 -2.16
CA THR A 43 6.58 8.70 -3.21
C THR A 43 8.00 8.85 -2.67
N PHE A 44 8.15 9.47 -1.51
CA PHE A 44 9.46 9.67 -0.89
C PHE A 44 10.12 8.33 -0.49
N CYS A 45 9.34 7.43 0.07
CA CYS A 45 9.83 6.13 0.53
C CYS A 45 9.91 5.10 -0.59
N GLY A 46 9.23 5.33 -1.72
CA GLY A 46 9.16 4.39 -2.83
C GLY A 46 8.35 3.15 -2.51
N ARG A 47 7.42 3.21 -1.58
CA ARG A 47 6.61 2.07 -1.15
C ARG A 47 5.29 2.55 -0.54
N TYR A 48 4.34 1.62 -0.41
CA TYR A 48 3.07 1.87 0.27
C TYR A 48 3.09 1.25 1.66
N PHE A 49 2.45 1.93 2.61
CA PHE A 49 2.38 1.47 4.00
C PHE A 49 0.98 0.98 4.37
N TYR A 50 0.08 0.87 3.40
CA TYR A 50 -1.25 0.30 3.60
C TYR A 50 -1.35 -1.04 2.88
N ALA A 51 -2.22 -1.92 3.39
CA ALA A 51 -2.48 -3.21 2.75
C ALA A 51 -3.55 -3.05 1.66
N ASP A 52 -3.38 -3.77 0.55
CA ASP A 52 -4.42 -3.85 -0.46
C ASP A 52 -5.65 -4.54 0.11
N GLY A 53 -6.84 -4.13 -0.35
CA GLY A 53 -8.09 -4.69 0.14
C GLY A 53 -8.31 -6.16 -0.23
N SER A 54 -7.62 -6.66 -1.25
CA SER A 54 -7.69 -8.05 -1.68
C SER A 54 -6.35 -8.51 -2.23
N ALA A 55 -6.14 -9.82 -2.22
CA ALA A 55 -4.93 -10.41 -2.78
C ALA A 55 -4.92 -10.27 -4.30
N SER A 56 -3.76 -10.01 -4.86
CA SER A 56 -3.57 -9.92 -6.30
C SER A 56 -2.30 -10.66 -6.70
N ALA A 57 -2.29 -11.20 -7.92
CA ALA A 57 -1.11 -11.84 -8.46
C ALA A 57 -0.12 -10.78 -8.95
N ARG A 58 1.16 -10.97 -8.62
CA ARG A 58 2.23 -10.09 -9.07
C ARG A 58 3.32 -10.93 -9.71
N LYS A 59 3.91 -10.40 -10.76
CA LYS A 59 4.95 -11.08 -11.53
C LYS A 59 6.27 -10.35 -11.34
N PHE A 60 7.31 -11.10 -11.05
CA PHE A 60 8.65 -10.57 -10.83
C PHE A 60 9.65 -11.36 -11.64
N PHE A 61 10.70 -10.67 -12.10
CA PHE A 61 11.81 -11.27 -12.81
C PHE A 61 13.09 -11.08 -12.02
N THR A 62 13.98 -12.07 -12.11
CA THR A 62 15.28 -11.99 -11.43
C THR A 62 16.37 -12.53 -12.34
N ASN A 63 17.57 -11.95 -12.22
CA ASN A 63 18.78 -12.47 -12.86
C ASN A 63 19.62 -13.34 -11.92
N ASP A 64 19.22 -13.41 -10.64
CA ASP A 64 19.91 -14.17 -9.61
C ASP A 64 19.15 -15.46 -9.34
N PRO A 65 19.74 -16.66 -9.53
CA PRO A 65 19.03 -17.92 -9.30
C PRO A 65 18.71 -18.19 -7.82
N TYR A 66 19.29 -17.44 -6.91
CA TYR A 66 19.15 -17.65 -5.46
C TYR A 66 18.34 -16.57 -4.77
N ARG A 67 17.98 -15.49 -5.46
CA ARG A 67 17.31 -14.36 -4.84
C ARG A 67 16.32 -13.71 -5.79
N LEU A 68 15.11 -13.51 -5.29
CA LEU A 68 14.07 -12.73 -5.98
C LEU A 68 13.60 -11.62 -5.05
N ARG A 69 13.70 -10.38 -5.50
CA ARG A 69 13.18 -9.23 -4.77
C ARG A 69 11.72 -9.03 -5.13
N VAL A 70 10.89 -8.91 -4.11
CA VAL A 70 9.45 -8.69 -4.28
C VAL A 70 9.03 -7.49 -3.45
N ASP A 71 7.80 -7.00 -3.72
CA ASP A 71 7.19 -5.93 -2.93
C ASP A 71 6.88 -6.42 -1.52
N ASP A 72 6.54 -5.48 -0.65
CA ASP A 72 6.17 -5.80 0.72
C ASP A 72 4.97 -6.74 0.78
N ILE A 73 5.01 -7.66 1.72
CA ILE A 73 3.96 -8.66 1.93
C ILE A 73 3.27 -8.32 3.25
N SER A 74 1.94 -8.09 3.20
CA SER A 74 1.18 -7.72 4.40
C SER A 74 0.86 -8.93 5.27
N THR A 75 0.69 -10.11 4.67
CA THR A 75 0.37 -11.34 5.38
C THR A 75 0.83 -12.54 4.58
N THR A 76 1.20 -13.63 5.26
CA THR A 76 1.51 -14.90 4.61
C THR A 76 0.29 -15.80 4.45
N THR A 77 -0.85 -15.42 5.00
CA THR A 77 -2.09 -16.19 4.84
C THR A 77 -2.54 -16.15 3.38
N GLY A 78 -2.67 -17.31 2.75
CA GLY A 78 -3.04 -17.42 1.35
C GLY A 78 -1.92 -17.09 0.37
N LEU A 79 -0.68 -16.98 0.85
CA LEU A 79 0.46 -16.73 -0.01
C LEU A 79 0.75 -17.96 -0.87
N VAL A 80 0.83 -17.75 -2.19
CA VAL A 80 1.17 -18.78 -3.16
C VAL A 80 2.29 -18.27 -4.05
N VAL A 81 3.34 -19.06 -4.22
CA VAL A 81 4.48 -18.75 -5.08
C VAL A 81 4.51 -19.73 -6.24
N LYS A 82 4.50 -19.20 -7.45
CA LYS A 82 4.53 -20.00 -8.68
C LYS A 82 5.65 -19.49 -9.59
N TYR A 83 6.19 -20.39 -10.40
CA TYR A 83 7.15 -19.99 -11.41
C TYR A 83 6.78 -20.54 -12.78
N ASP A 84 7.31 -19.91 -13.82
CA ASP A 84 7.11 -20.31 -15.20
C ASP A 84 8.32 -21.16 -15.62
N ASP A 85 8.07 -22.43 -15.85
CA ASP A 85 9.10 -23.43 -16.13
C ASP A 85 9.55 -23.40 -17.58
N ASP A 86 8.65 -23.05 -18.50
CA ASP A 86 8.90 -23.11 -19.94
C ASP A 86 8.88 -21.72 -20.62
N ASP A 87 8.81 -20.65 -19.84
CA ASP A 87 8.84 -19.27 -20.31
C ASP A 87 7.72 -18.95 -21.34
N ASP A 88 6.53 -19.50 -21.10
CA ASP A 88 5.37 -19.27 -21.97
C ASP A 88 4.43 -18.17 -21.45
N GLY A 89 4.77 -17.51 -20.35
CA GLY A 89 3.95 -16.48 -19.72
C GLY A 89 2.92 -17.02 -18.73
N THR A 90 2.82 -18.33 -18.59
CA THR A 90 1.91 -18.99 -17.64
C THR A 90 2.71 -19.57 -16.49
N TYR A 91 2.33 -19.21 -15.26
CA TYR A 91 3.01 -19.67 -14.04
C TYR A 91 2.34 -20.95 -13.54
N GLU A 92 2.77 -22.10 -14.04
CA GLU A 92 2.12 -23.39 -13.79
C GLU A 92 2.69 -24.15 -12.60
N VAL A 93 3.92 -23.87 -12.19
CA VAL A 93 4.57 -24.64 -11.11
C VAL A 93 4.43 -23.90 -9.78
N THR A 94 3.80 -24.55 -8.81
CA THR A 94 3.63 -24.00 -7.46
C THR A 94 4.80 -24.42 -6.57
N VAL A 95 5.46 -23.46 -5.95
CA VAL A 95 6.60 -23.70 -5.05
C VAL A 95 6.15 -23.75 -3.59
N ALA A 96 5.23 -22.87 -3.21
CA ALA A 96 4.75 -22.77 -1.84
C ALA A 96 3.28 -22.31 -1.79
#